data_e5c12f40644132cea536e0a49e181466
#
_entry.id   e5c12f40644132cea536e0a49e181466
#
_cell.length_a   1.000
_cell.length_b   1.000
_cell.length_c   1.000
_cell.angle_alpha   90.00
_cell.angle_beta   90.00
_cell.angle_gamma   90.00
#
_symmetry.space_group_name_H-M   'P 1'
#
loop_
_entity.id
_entity.type
_entity.pdbx_description
1 polymer ?
#
loop_
_entity_poly.entity_id
_entity_poly.type
_entity_poly.pdbx_seq_one_letter_code
_entity_poly.pdbx_strand_id
1 'polypeptide(L)'
;QPGLDVWWHEAVAQSDAWCPPEPMDATDPLYILYTSGTTGKPKGVVHSTGGYLVGITSTQRLIFDLKEDDFYWCTADIGWVTGHSYIVYGPLANGATSFMYEGAPDAPKPDRWWSLIEEYGVTILYTAPTAIRACMRWGDEFPKMHNLSSLRLLGTVGEPINPEAWRWYYKTIGGSRCPVVDTWWQTETGMILISPLPGVTTLKPGSATRPFPGVSAEVVDEKGDPVGPNRGGYLV
;
A
#
# COMPACT_ATOMS: atom_id res chain seq x y z
N GLN A 1 -27.20 -2.60 -23.60
CA GLN A 1 -28.65 -2.76 -23.95
C GLN A 1 -29.30 -1.38 -24.03
N PRO A 2 -30.00 -1.03 -25.11
CA PRO A 2 -30.72 0.24 -25.19
C PRO A 2 -31.67 0.40 -23.98
N GLY A 3 -31.54 1.52 -23.25
CA GLY A 3 -32.35 1.83 -22.08
C GLY A 3 -31.86 1.28 -20.74
N LEU A 4 -30.76 0.47 -20.72
CA LEU A 4 -30.11 -0.04 -19.52
C LEU A 4 -28.66 0.49 -19.42
N ASP A 5 -27.96 0.52 -20.57
CA ASP A 5 -26.56 0.97 -20.60
C ASP A 5 -26.49 2.46 -20.90
N VAL A 6 -25.69 3.18 -20.13
CA VAL A 6 -25.42 4.59 -20.33
C VAL A 6 -23.91 4.76 -20.57
N TRP A 7 -23.58 5.50 -21.63
CA TRP A 7 -22.19 5.83 -21.91
C TRP A 7 -21.62 6.75 -20.84
N TRP A 8 -20.47 6.39 -20.29
CA TRP A 8 -19.79 7.18 -19.24
C TRP A 8 -19.66 8.66 -19.60
N HIS A 9 -19.14 8.98 -20.78
CA HIS A 9 -18.92 10.35 -21.21
C HIS A 9 -20.25 11.14 -21.37
N GLU A 10 -21.37 10.49 -21.72
CA GLU A 10 -22.69 11.12 -21.80
C GLU A 10 -23.23 11.40 -20.39
N ALA A 11 -23.10 10.47 -19.47
CA ALA A 11 -23.51 10.64 -18.09
C ALA A 11 -22.72 11.76 -17.41
N VAL A 12 -21.39 11.80 -17.59
CA VAL A 12 -20.54 12.83 -17.03
C VAL A 12 -20.82 14.21 -17.62
N ALA A 13 -21.06 14.30 -18.93
CA ALA A 13 -21.39 15.58 -19.59
C ALA A 13 -22.73 16.19 -19.10
N GLN A 14 -23.62 15.37 -18.57
CA GLN A 14 -24.92 15.77 -18.02
C GLN A 14 -24.91 15.97 -16.51
N SER A 15 -23.81 15.62 -15.83
CA SER A 15 -23.69 15.72 -14.37
C SER A 15 -23.27 17.13 -13.96
N ASP A 16 -23.71 17.54 -12.77
CA ASP A 16 -23.20 18.76 -12.13
C ASP A 16 -21.72 18.61 -11.81
N ALA A 17 -20.95 19.65 -12.00
CA ALA A 17 -19.54 19.71 -11.61
C ALA A 17 -19.36 19.85 -10.08
N TRP A 18 -20.42 20.19 -9.36
CA TRP A 18 -20.42 20.32 -7.90
C TRP A 18 -21.15 19.12 -7.25
N CYS A 19 -20.43 18.38 -6.41
CA CYS A 19 -20.98 17.32 -5.59
C CYS A 19 -20.50 17.54 -4.13
N PRO A 20 -21.35 18.07 -3.24
CA PRO A 20 -20.98 18.27 -1.84
C PRO A 20 -20.78 16.90 -1.16
N PRO A 21 -19.84 16.81 -0.19
CA PRO A 21 -19.70 15.58 0.61
C PRO A 21 -20.96 15.36 1.44
N GLU A 22 -21.41 14.11 1.49
CA GLU A 22 -22.51 13.70 2.39
C GLU A 22 -21.99 13.64 3.83
N PRO A 23 -22.65 14.29 4.79
CA PRO A 23 -22.33 14.14 6.21
C PRO A 23 -22.61 12.70 6.67
N MET A 24 -21.59 12.02 7.22
CA MET A 24 -21.68 10.64 7.67
C MET A 24 -21.40 10.55 9.17
N ASP A 25 -22.15 9.69 9.87
CA ASP A 25 -21.78 9.29 11.23
C ASP A 25 -20.52 8.40 11.19
N ALA A 26 -19.71 8.47 12.24
CA ALA A 26 -18.48 7.67 12.35
C ALA A 26 -18.74 6.15 12.29
N THR A 27 -19.93 5.71 12.66
CA THR A 27 -20.35 4.30 12.65
C THR A 27 -21.02 3.88 11.35
N ASP A 28 -21.33 4.81 10.45
CA ASP A 28 -21.94 4.48 9.18
C ASP A 28 -20.99 3.62 8.31
N PRO A 29 -21.51 2.63 7.57
CA PRO A 29 -20.72 1.85 6.63
C PRO A 29 -20.11 2.74 5.54
N LEU A 30 -18.78 2.64 5.36
CA LEU A 30 -18.09 3.33 4.28
C LEU A 30 -18.14 2.52 2.97
N TYR A 31 -17.75 1.24 3.06
CA TYR A 31 -17.81 0.31 1.94
C TYR A 31 -17.84 -1.14 2.41
N ILE A 32 -18.19 -2.04 1.49
CA ILE A 32 -18.12 -3.49 1.68
C ILE A 32 -17.16 -4.05 0.63
N LEU A 33 -16.14 -4.79 1.09
CA LEU A 33 -15.19 -5.47 0.21
C LEU A 33 -15.23 -6.97 0.45
N TYR A 34 -15.41 -7.74 -0.60
CA TYR A 34 -15.47 -9.20 -0.51
C TYR A 34 -14.07 -9.82 -0.57
N THR A 35 -13.82 -10.76 0.33
CA THR A 35 -12.64 -11.65 0.30
C THR A 35 -13.06 -13.04 -0.14
N SER A 36 -12.09 -13.83 -0.68
CA SER A 36 -12.36 -15.21 -1.12
C SER A 36 -12.82 -16.14 0.01
N GLY A 37 -12.55 -15.76 1.28
CA GLY A 37 -12.89 -16.54 2.46
C GLY A 37 -12.14 -17.88 2.54
N THR A 38 -11.74 -18.27 3.73
CA THR A 38 -11.07 -19.57 4.00
C THR A 38 -11.99 -20.78 3.81
N THR A 39 -13.32 -20.56 3.79
CA THR A 39 -14.35 -21.61 3.70
C THR A 39 -14.95 -21.75 2.30
N GLY A 40 -14.38 -21.08 1.28
CA GLY A 40 -14.82 -21.15 -0.12
C GLY A 40 -16.02 -20.26 -0.46
N LYS A 41 -16.72 -19.66 0.52
CA LYS A 41 -17.75 -18.64 0.26
C LYS A 41 -17.17 -17.24 0.45
N PRO A 42 -17.39 -16.32 -0.49
CA PRO A 42 -16.96 -14.93 -0.32
C PRO A 42 -17.55 -14.30 0.95
N LYS A 43 -16.72 -13.56 1.68
CA LYS A 43 -17.12 -12.83 2.89
C LYS A 43 -17.05 -11.35 2.63
N GLY A 44 -18.15 -10.64 2.85
CA GLY A 44 -18.21 -9.18 2.76
C GLY A 44 -17.65 -8.55 4.05
N VAL A 45 -16.51 -7.89 3.94
CA VAL A 45 -15.92 -7.12 5.04
C VAL A 45 -16.50 -5.72 4.99
N VAL A 46 -17.13 -5.29 6.08
CA VAL A 46 -17.70 -3.95 6.23
C VAL A 46 -16.74 -3.07 7.01
N HIS A 47 -16.37 -1.93 6.43
CA HIS A 47 -15.61 -0.90 7.14
C HIS A 47 -16.49 0.30 7.47
N SER A 48 -16.39 0.77 8.72
CA SER A 48 -17.08 1.98 9.17
C SER A 48 -16.30 3.23 8.79
N THR A 49 -17.01 4.33 8.55
CA THR A 49 -16.44 5.59 8.06
C THR A 49 -15.38 6.15 9.01
N GLY A 50 -15.69 6.38 10.27
CA GLY A 50 -14.78 7.03 11.20
C GLY A 50 -13.59 6.14 11.59
N GLY A 51 -13.85 4.88 11.97
CA GLY A 51 -12.80 3.96 12.41
C GLY A 51 -11.77 3.69 11.30
N TYR A 52 -12.26 3.44 10.10
CA TYR A 52 -11.38 3.23 8.94
C TYR A 52 -10.54 4.47 8.62
N LEU A 53 -11.16 5.65 8.53
CA LEU A 53 -10.45 6.89 8.18
C LEU A 53 -9.39 7.25 9.21
N VAL A 54 -9.67 7.12 10.52
CA VAL A 54 -8.66 7.36 11.57
C VAL A 54 -7.47 6.42 11.42
N GLY A 55 -7.73 5.13 11.20
CA GLY A 55 -6.70 4.12 11.06
C GLY A 55 -5.77 4.37 9.88
N ILE A 56 -6.34 4.54 8.68
CA ILE A 56 -5.56 4.75 7.46
C ILE A 56 -4.82 6.10 7.45
N THR A 57 -5.45 7.17 7.95
CA THR A 57 -4.81 8.48 8.04
C THR A 57 -3.59 8.45 8.93
N SER A 58 -3.71 7.82 10.11
CA SER A 58 -2.61 7.70 11.07
C SER A 58 -1.47 6.84 10.53
N THR A 59 -1.78 5.67 9.96
CA THR A 59 -0.78 4.76 9.41
C THR A 59 -0.11 5.33 8.17
N GLN A 60 -0.85 5.96 7.26
CA GLN A 60 -0.30 6.65 6.10
C GLN A 60 0.70 7.73 6.53
N ARG A 61 0.34 8.56 7.47
CA ARG A 61 1.19 9.66 7.94
C ARG A 61 2.46 9.17 8.62
N LEU A 62 2.35 8.21 9.53
CA LEU A 62 3.46 7.82 10.40
C LEU A 62 4.39 6.77 9.76
N ILE A 63 3.83 5.78 9.04
CA ILE A 63 4.62 4.70 8.43
C ILE A 63 5.39 5.22 7.21
N PHE A 64 4.76 6.08 6.40
CA PHE A 64 5.43 6.69 5.26
C PHE A 64 6.14 8.00 5.61
N ASP A 65 6.09 8.42 6.90
CA ASP A 65 6.71 9.69 7.36
C ASP A 65 6.35 10.85 6.42
N LEU A 66 5.06 10.96 6.11
CA LEU A 66 4.52 11.79 5.03
C LEU A 66 4.81 13.27 5.27
N LYS A 67 5.33 13.96 4.26
CA LYS A 67 5.63 15.39 4.21
C LYS A 67 4.71 16.10 3.24
N GLU A 68 4.60 17.43 3.37
CA GLU A 68 3.72 18.26 2.52
C GLU A 68 4.10 18.24 1.03
N ASP A 69 5.38 18.08 0.75
CA ASP A 69 5.95 18.07 -0.61
C ASP A 69 6.13 16.65 -1.18
N ASP A 70 5.63 15.62 -0.50
CA ASP A 70 5.75 14.26 -1.00
C ASP A 70 4.88 14.00 -2.23
N PHE A 71 5.49 13.31 -3.19
CA PHE A 71 4.83 12.73 -4.33
C PHE A 71 4.75 11.22 -4.13
N TYR A 72 3.61 10.76 -3.61
CA TYR A 72 3.41 9.38 -3.19
C TYR A 72 2.87 8.52 -4.33
N TRP A 73 3.46 7.37 -4.56
CA TRP A 73 3.00 6.39 -5.52
C TRP A 73 2.83 5.01 -4.90
N CYS A 74 1.58 4.55 -4.85
CA CYS A 74 1.25 3.16 -4.60
C CYS A 74 0.85 2.50 -5.92
N THR A 75 1.52 1.39 -6.26
CA THR A 75 1.30 0.69 -7.54
C THR A 75 0.23 -0.40 -7.48
N ALA A 76 -0.49 -0.50 -6.37
CA ALA A 76 -1.58 -1.45 -6.22
C ALA A 76 -2.76 -1.12 -7.15
N ASP A 77 -3.57 -2.12 -7.45
CA ASP A 77 -4.83 -1.94 -8.15
C ASP A 77 -5.89 -1.37 -7.20
N ILE A 78 -6.67 -0.39 -7.66
CA ILE A 78 -7.75 0.23 -6.87
C ILE A 78 -8.91 -0.73 -6.55
N GLY A 79 -9.02 -1.86 -7.22
CA GLY A 79 -9.97 -2.93 -6.92
C GLY A 79 -9.64 -3.75 -5.67
N TRP A 80 -8.43 -3.62 -5.11
CA TRP A 80 -8.00 -4.26 -3.89
C TRP A 80 -8.04 -3.30 -2.70
N VAL A 81 -8.09 -3.84 -1.48
CA VAL A 81 -8.09 -3.03 -0.25
C VAL A 81 -6.89 -2.09 -0.17
N THR A 82 -5.72 -2.48 -0.69
CA THR A 82 -4.55 -1.61 -0.73
C THR A 82 -4.81 -0.35 -1.57
N GLY A 83 -5.51 -0.49 -2.68
CA GLY A 83 -5.94 0.65 -3.49
C GLY A 83 -6.91 1.56 -2.73
N HIS A 84 -7.91 0.99 -2.06
CA HIS A 84 -8.83 1.75 -1.23
C HIS A 84 -8.08 2.51 -0.14
N SER A 85 -7.29 1.81 0.68
CA SER A 85 -6.64 2.40 1.86
C SER A 85 -5.49 3.34 1.52
N TYR A 86 -4.64 2.97 0.56
CA TYR A 86 -3.34 3.64 0.32
C TYR A 86 -3.14 4.19 -1.09
N ILE A 87 -4.18 4.25 -1.92
CA ILE A 87 -4.20 5.10 -3.13
C ILE A 87 -5.25 6.21 -2.96
N VAL A 88 -6.45 5.84 -2.48
CA VAL A 88 -7.58 6.79 -2.42
C VAL A 88 -7.66 7.44 -1.04
N TYR A 89 -8.13 6.71 -0.02
CA TYR A 89 -8.52 7.33 1.25
C TYR A 89 -7.34 7.85 2.09
N GLY A 90 -6.29 7.05 2.28
CA GLY A 90 -5.16 7.42 3.14
C GLY A 90 -4.40 8.66 2.66
N PRO A 91 -3.91 8.67 1.40
CA PRO A 91 -3.23 9.86 0.86
C PRO A 91 -4.11 11.10 0.83
N LEU A 92 -5.35 11.00 0.34
CA LEU A 92 -6.24 12.15 0.20
C LEU A 92 -6.70 12.71 1.56
N ALA A 93 -6.93 11.84 2.56
CA ALA A 93 -7.26 12.28 3.92
C ALA A 93 -6.08 13.02 4.60
N ASN A 94 -4.86 12.79 4.15
CA ASN A 94 -3.66 13.51 4.60
C ASN A 94 -3.30 14.73 3.72
N GLY A 95 -4.07 15.02 2.67
CA GLY A 95 -3.77 16.09 1.72
C GLY A 95 -2.53 15.83 0.85
N ALA A 96 -2.12 14.57 0.72
CA ALA A 96 -0.94 14.20 -0.06
C ALA A 96 -1.22 14.16 -1.56
N THR A 97 -0.19 14.44 -2.37
CA THR A 97 -0.23 14.18 -3.80
C THR A 97 -0.07 12.70 -4.05
N SER A 98 -1.11 12.05 -4.57
CA SER A 98 -1.12 10.62 -4.92
C SER A 98 -1.02 10.45 -6.43
N PHE A 99 0.00 9.71 -6.86
CA PHE A 99 0.22 9.38 -8.27
C PHE A 99 -0.51 8.09 -8.64
N MET A 100 -1.29 8.13 -9.71
CA MET A 100 -1.97 6.97 -10.27
C MET A 100 -1.44 6.71 -11.68
N TYR A 101 -1.11 5.46 -11.96
CA TYR A 101 -0.63 5.02 -13.27
C TYR A 101 -1.49 3.87 -13.79
N GLU A 102 -2.08 4.07 -14.97
CA GLU A 102 -2.79 3.03 -15.71
C GLU A 102 -1.82 2.42 -16.74
N GLY A 103 -1.30 1.25 -16.43
CA GLY A 103 -0.39 0.54 -17.32
C GLY A 103 0.42 -0.55 -16.62
N ALA A 104 1.10 -1.37 -17.42
CA ALA A 104 2.00 -2.40 -16.93
C ALA A 104 3.38 -1.82 -16.56
N PRO A 105 4.07 -2.43 -15.61
CA PRO A 105 5.39 -1.94 -15.15
C PRO A 105 6.49 -2.05 -16.21
N ASP A 106 6.27 -2.90 -17.22
CA ASP A 106 7.22 -3.21 -18.30
C ASP A 106 6.77 -2.74 -19.70
N ALA A 107 5.69 -1.97 -19.78
CA ALA A 107 5.19 -1.46 -21.05
C ALA A 107 5.31 0.07 -21.13
N PRO A 108 5.90 0.62 -22.21
CA PRO A 108 6.42 -0.07 -23.41
C PRO A 108 7.78 -0.76 -23.25
N LYS A 109 8.48 -0.55 -22.10
CA LYS A 109 9.80 -1.12 -21.78
C LYS A 109 9.92 -1.43 -20.30
N PRO A 110 10.83 -2.32 -19.86
CA PRO A 110 11.06 -2.67 -18.45
C PRO A 110 11.57 -1.52 -17.57
N ASP A 111 11.90 -0.37 -18.14
CA ASP A 111 12.30 0.83 -17.43
C ASP A 111 11.12 1.76 -17.09
N ARG A 112 9.89 1.40 -17.46
CA ARG A 112 8.72 2.29 -17.38
C ARG A 112 8.50 2.90 -16.00
N TRP A 113 8.57 2.13 -14.94
CA TRP A 113 8.39 2.65 -13.59
C TRP A 113 9.49 3.65 -13.20
N TRP A 114 10.72 3.35 -13.60
CA TRP A 114 11.87 4.18 -13.28
C TRP A 114 11.82 5.52 -14.02
N SER A 115 11.38 5.48 -15.29
CA SER A 115 11.14 6.70 -16.07
C SER A 115 10.05 7.58 -15.45
N LEU A 116 8.97 7.01 -14.93
CA LEU A 116 7.91 7.75 -14.24
C LEU A 116 8.41 8.37 -12.93
N ILE A 117 9.21 7.65 -12.16
CA ILE A 117 9.80 8.18 -10.93
C ILE A 117 10.68 9.39 -11.23
N GLU A 118 11.53 9.30 -12.25
CA GLU A 118 12.39 10.41 -12.70
C GLU A 118 11.57 11.59 -13.24
N GLU A 119 10.60 11.32 -14.11
CA GLU A 119 9.79 12.35 -14.78
C GLU A 119 8.94 13.16 -13.80
N TYR A 120 8.30 12.47 -12.83
CA TYR A 120 7.38 13.11 -11.89
C TYR A 120 7.99 13.41 -10.52
N GLY A 121 9.24 13.02 -10.27
CA GLY A 121 9.89 13.26 -9.00
C GLY A 121 9.25 12.50 -7.82
N VAL A 122 8.82 11.24 -8.05
CA VAL A 122 8.19 10.42 -7.01
C VAL A 122 9.13 10.29 -5.81
N THR A 123 8.62 10.57 -4.61
CA THR A 123 9.40 10.55 -3.36
C THR A 123 9.18 9.29 -2.53
N ILE A 124 8.00 8.68 -2.64
CA ILE A 124 7.63 7.46 -1.93
C ILE A 124 7.08 6.44 -2.93
N LEU A 125 7.69 5.24 -2.97
CA LEU A 125 7.21 4.13 -3.79
C LEU A 125 6.72 2.98 -2.91
N TYR A 126 5.44 2.62 -3.03
CA TYR A 126 4.80 1.53 -2.29
C TYR A 126 4.28 0.47 -3.27
N THR A 127 4.83 -0.75 -3.20
CA THR A 127 4.56 -1.78 -4.20
C THR A 127 4.60 -3.20 -3.63
N ALA A 128 4.18 -4.18 -4.43
CA ALA A 128 4.17 -5.58 -4.04
C ALA A 128 5.53 -6.26 -4.30
N PRO A 129 5.97 -7.18 -3.43
CA PRO A 129 7.18 -8.00 -3.64
C PRO A 129 7.21 -8.76 -4.95
N THR A 130 6.07 -9.21 -5.46
CA THR A 130 5.98 -9.84 -6.79
C THR A 130 6.43 -8.89 -7.90
N ALA A 131 6.05 -7.62 -7.85
CA ALA A 131 6.50 -6.61 -8.81
C ALA A 131 8.00 -6.33 -8.67
N ILE A 132 8.51 -6.25 -7.44
CA ILE A 132 9.96 -6.09 -7.18
C ILE A 132 10.74 -7.25 -7.79
N ARG A 133 10.30 -8.50 -7.57
CA ARG A 133 10.94 -9.69 -8.16
C ARG A 133 10.86 -9.72 -9.68
N ALA A 134 9.82 -9.17 -10.29
CA ALA A 134 9.73 -9.02 -11.73
C ALA A 134 10.79 -8.03 -12.24
N CYS A 135 10.89 -6.85 -11.61
CA CYS A 135 11.91 -5.85 -11.95
C CYS A 135 13.34 -6.41 -11.80
N MET A 136 13.61 -7.18 -10.74
CA MET A 136 14.90 -7.85 -10.57
C MET A 136 15.26 -8.78 -11.74
N ARG A 137 14.26 -9.54 -12.24
CA ARG A 137 14.49 -10.47 -13.37
C ARG A 137 14.72 -9.77 -14.69
N TRP A 138 14.16 -8.57 -14.86
CA TRP A 138 14.40 -7.79 -16.10
C TRP A 138 15.81 -7.24 -16.17
N GLY A 139 16.43 -6.92 -15.03
CA GLY A 139 17.83 -6.53 -14.94
C GLY A 139 18.06 -5.18 -14.27
N ASP A 140 19.24 -5.05 -13.69
CA ASP A 140 19.66 -3.85 -12.95
C ASP A 140 19.96 -2.66 -13.86
N GLU A 141 20.18 -2.89 -15.15
CA GLU A 141 20.43 -1.84 -16.12
C GLU A 141 19.27 -0.86 -16.23
N PHE A 142 18.02 -1.35 -16.16
CA PHE A 142 16.84 -0.50 -16.32
C PHE A 142 16.71 0.59 -15.24
N PRO A 143 16.75 0.29 -13.95
CA PRO A 143 16.73 1.35 -12.94
C PRO A 143 17.97 2.25 -12.99
N LYS A 144 19.13 1.75 -13.43
CA LYS A 144 20.38 2.54 -13.54
C LYS A 144 20.37 3.58 -14.65
N MET A 145 19.46 3.45 -15.63
CA MET A 145 19.29 4.44 -16.70
C MET A 145 18.57 5.71 -16.24
N HIS A 146 17.98 5.70 -15.04
CA HIS A 146 17.13 6.77 -14.56
C HIS A 146 17.63 7.36 -13.24
N ASN A 147 17.32 8.64 -13.04
CA ASN A 147 17.62 9.33 -11.77
C ASN A 147 16.53 9.04 -10.74
N LEU A 148 16.82 8.17 -9.79
CA LEU A 148 15.92 7.82 -8.70
C LEU A 148 16.22 8.59 -7.40
N SER A 149 16.95 9.71 -7.47
CA SER A 149 17.36 10.48 -6.28
C SER A 149 16.20 11.17 -5.55
N SER A 150 15.06 11.37 -6.22
CA SER A 150 13.84 11.87 -5.60
C SER A 150 13.25 10.92 -4.57
N LEU A 151 13.41 9.60 -4.74
CA LEU A 151 12.94 8.63 -3.76
C LEU A 151 13.60 8.84 -2.40
N ARG A 152 12.80 8.91 -1.34
CA ARG A 152 13.26 9.00 0.04
C ARG A 152 12.77 7.85 0.92
N LEU A 153 11.70 7.15 0.51
CA LEU A 153 11.14 6.02 1.23
C LEU A 153 10.57 4.98 0.26
N LEU A 154 10.77 3.72 0.59
CA LEU A 154 10.24 2.57 -0.14
C LEU A 154 9.33 1.76 0.79
N GLY A 155 8.27 1.18 0.24
CA GLY A 155 7.38 0.31 1.00
C GLY A 155 6.99 -0.95 0.23
N THR A 156 6.63 -2.00 0.98
CA THR A 156 6.17 -3.29 0.43
C THR A 156 4.86 -3.73 1.07
N VAL A 157 4.01 -4.37 0.28
CA VAL A 157 2.64 -4.75 0.67
C VAL A 157 2.13 -5.99 -0.04
N GLY A 158 1.20 -6.68 0.61
CA GLY A 158 0.34 -7.71 0.02
C GLY A 158 0.86 -9.13 0.15
N GLU A 159 2.14 -9.33 0.34
CA GLU A 159 2.77 -10.63 0.57
C GLU A 159 4.11 -10.46 1.31
N PRO A 160 4.63 -11.52 1.95
CA PRO A 160 5.98 -11.46 2.54
C PRO A 160 7.05 -11.21 1.47
N ILE A 161 7.97 -10.31 1.76
CA ILE A 161 9.15 -10.09 0.91
C ILE A 161 10.32 -10.93 1.40
N ASN A 162 10.94 -11.70 0.50
CA ASN A 162 12.17 -12.42 0.84
C ASN A 162 13.36 -11.46 1.03
N PRO A 163 14.33 -11.79 1.90
CA PRO A 163 15.45 -10.91 2.22
C PRO A 163 16.29 -10.48 1.01
N GLU A 164 16.38 -11.30 -0.03
CA GLU A 164 17.12 -10.97 -1.26
C GLU A 164 16.42 -9.83 -2.03
N ALA A 165 15.12 -9.95 -2.29
CA ALA A 165 14.34 -8.92 -2.97
C ALA A 165 14.30 -7.62 -2.14
N TRP A 166 14.19 -7.72 -0.82
CA TRP A 166 14.26 -6.56 0.07
C TRP A 166 15.61 -5.83 -0.06
N ARG A 167 16.75 -6.58 -0.06
CA ARG A 167 18.09 -5.98 -0.20
C ARG A 167 18.31 -5.37 -1.58
N TRP A 168 17.78 -6.01 -2.63
CA TRP A 168 17.83 -5.44 -3.96
C TRP A 168 17.06 -4.12 -4.03
N TYR A 169 15.85 -4.11 -3.52
CA TYR A 169 14.99 -2.93 -3.45
C TYR A 169 15.65 -1.79 -2.70
N TYR A 170 16.22 -2.09 -1.53
CA TYR A 170 16.97 -1.13 -0.72
C TYR A 170 18.21 -0.59 -1.45
N LYS A 171 19.02 -1.48 -2.05
CA LYS A 171 20.31 -1.09 -2.66
C LYS A 171 20.14 -0.47 -4.03
N THR A 172 19.42 -1.14 -4.92
CA THR A 172 19.33 -0.76 -6.35
C THR A 172 18.35 0.38 -6.55
N ILE A 173 17.17 0.32 -5.95
CA ILE A 173 16.13 1.35 -6.12
C ILE A 173 16.32 2.46 -5.08
N GLY A 174 16.50 2.11 -3.82
CA GLY A 174 16.68 3.07 -2.73
C GLY A 174 18.07 3.68 -2.61
N GLY A 175 19.03 3.24 -3.42
CA GLY A 175 20.43 3.74 -3.37
C GLY A 175 21.10 3.58 -2.01
N SER A 176 20.69 2.58 -1.22
CA SER A 176 21.12 2.33 0.18
C SER A 176 20.85 3.48 1.14
N ARG A 177 19.96 4.41 0.80
CA ARG A 177 19.58 5.58 1.62
C ARG A 177 18.12 5.60 2.02
N CYS A 178 17.23 5.04 1.18
CA CYS A 178 15.79 5.01 1.44
C CYS A 178 15.46 3.88 2.43
N PRO A 179 14.82 4.14 3.58
CA PRO A 179 14.28 3.07 4.40
C PRO A 179 13.23 2.28 3.63
N VAL A 180 13.14 0.97 3.91
CA VAL A 180 12.11 0.08 3.36
C VAL A 180 11.15 -0.29 4.48
N VAL A 181 9.91 0.17 4.40
CA VAL A 181 8.83 -0.22 5.29
C VAL A 181 8.10 -1.42 4.70
N ASP A 182 8.30 -2.58 5.33
CA ASP A 182 7.58 -3.80 5.01
C ASP A 182 6.32 -3.86 5.86
N THR A 183 5.14 -3.93 5.23
CA THR A 183 3.87 -3.74 5.92
C THR A 183 3.05 -5.01 5.93
N TRP A 184 2.50 -5.36 7.09
CA TRP A 184 1.55 -6.45 7.26
C TRP A 184 0.19 -5.93 7.70
N TRP A 185 -0.84 -6.36 7.00
CA TRP A 185 -2.24 -6.06 7.27
C TRP A 185 -3.16 -6.89 6.36
N GLN A 186 -4.45 -6.78 6.55
CA GLN A 186 -5.46 -7.57 5.84
C GLN A 186 -6.61 -6.68 5.36
N THR A 187 -7.44 -7.21 4.46
CA THR A 187 -8.72 -6.59 4.08
C THR A 187 -9.59 -6.35 5.30
N GLU A 188 -9.61 -7.30 6.22
CA GLU A 188 -10.38 -7.27 7.46
C GLU A 188 -9.95 -6.17 8.42
N THR A 189 -8.68 -5.79 8.41
CA THR A 189 -8.15 -4.72 9.26
C THR A 189 -8.27 -3.32 8.64
N GLY A 190 -8.29 -3.26 7.30
CA GLY A 190 -8.40 -2.03 6.51
C GLY A 190 -7.18 -1.11 6.57
N MET A 191 -6.29 -1.30 7.54
CA MET A 191 -5.08 -0.50 7.74
C MET A 191 -3.89 -1.38 8.09
N ILE A 192 -2.67 -0.82 7.97
CA ILE A 192 -1.42 -1.48 8.38
C ILE A 192 -1.41 -1.66 9.89
N LEU A 193 -1.16 -2.90 10.35
CA LEU A 193 -1.06 -3.23 11.77
C LEU A 193 0.38 -3.45 12.23
N ILE A 194 1.26 -3.96 11.35
CA ILE A 194 2.65 -4.25 11.68
C ILE A 194 3.55 -3.64 10.59
N SER A 195 4.48 -2.79 10.99
CA SER A 195 5.44 -2.15 10.09
C SER A 195 6.55 -1.47 10.88
N PRO A 196 7.77 -1.37 10.35
CA PRO A 196 8.76 -0.48 10.92
C PRO A 196 8.32 0.98 10.75
N LEU A 197 8.69 1.82 11.72
CA LEU A 197 8.59 3.28 11.60
C LEU A 197 9.96 3.85 11.21
N PRO A 198 10.04 4.65 10.13
CA PRO A 198 11.28 5.24 9.65
C PRO A 198 11.99 6.05 10.74
N GLY A 199 13.29 5.85 10.88
CA GLY A 199 14.09 6.53 11.89
C GLY A 199 13.92 6.05 13.33
N VAL A 200 12.90 5.22 13.62
CA VAL A 200 12.59 4.72 14.97
C VAL A 200 12.87 3.22 15.09
N THR A 201 12.46 2.44 14.11
CA THR A 201 12.57 0.98 14.14
C THR A 201 13.78 0.51 13.32
N THR A 202 14.62 -0.36 13.91
CA THR A 202 15.67 -1.04 13.14
C THR A 202 15.05 -1.91 12.07
N LEU A 203 15.42 -1.67 10.82
CA LEU A 203 14.91 -2.43 9.67
C LEU A 203 15.51 -3.83 9.63
N LYS A 204 14.69 -4.80 9.26
CA LYS A 204 15.10 -6.20 9.11
C LYS A 204 14.59 -6.74 7.77
N PRO A 205 15.48 -7.13 6.84
CA PRO A 205 15.06 -7.69 5.55
C PRO A 205 14.12 -8.89 5.72
N GLY A 206 12.93 -8.82 5.11
CA GLY A 206 11.94 -9.88 5.17
C GLY A 206 11.10 -9.90 6.45
N SER A 207 10.97 -8.76 7.14
CA SER A 207 10.17 -8.67 8.36
C SER A 207 9.44 -7.33 8.45
N ALA A 208 8.15 -7.37 8.72
CA ALA A 208 7.34 -6.21 9.07
C ALA A 208 7.65 -5.66 10.48
N THR A 209 8.48 -6.35 11.24
CA THR A 209 9.13 -5.96 12.49
C THR A 209 8.23 -5.85 13.71
N ARG A 210 7.52 -4.74 13.92
CA ARG A 210 6.79 -4.47 15.17
C ARG A 210 5.36 -3.99 14.92
N PRO A 211 4.43 -4.28 15.84
CA PRO A 211 3.10 -3.70 15.81
C PRO A 211 3.15 -2.17 15.79
N PHE A 212 2.22 -1.59 15.04
CA PHE A 212 2.01 -0.14 15.03
C PHE A 212 1.54 0.34 16.42
N PRO A 213 1.89 1.55 16.86
CA PRO A 213 1.43 2.08 18.14
C PRO A 213 -0.10 1.98 18.32
N GLY A 214 -0.52 1.34 19.42
CA GLY A 214 -1.92 1.07 19.71
C GLY A 214 -2.41 -0.31 19.23
N VAL A 215 -1.58 -1.07 18.52
CA VAL A 215 -1.86 -2.44 18.10
C VAL A 215 -1.15 -3.42 19.04
N SER A 216 -1.88 -4.37 19.59
CA SER A 216 -1.33 -5.54 20.28
C SER A 216 -1.28 -6.70 19.30
N ALA A 217 -0.12 -7.33 19.15
CA ALA A 217 0.04 -8.51 18.31
C ALA A 217 0.96 -9.52 19.01
N GLU A 218 0.59 -10.78 18.98
CA GLU A 218 1.33 -11.87 19.62
C GLU A 218 1.37 -13.09 18.71
N VAL A 219 2.40 -13.92 18.85
CA VAL A 219 2.48 -15.20 18.16
C VAL A 219 2.20 -16.29 19.16
N VAL A 220 1.17 -17.09 18.91
CA VAL A 220 0.70 -18.14 19.81
C VAL A 220 0.73 -19.52 19.13
N ASP A 221 0.78 -20.57 19.93
CA ASP A 221 0.65 -21.96 19.47
C ASP A 221 -0.82 -22.34 19.21
N GLU A 222 -1.08 -23.61 18.88
CA GLU A 222 -2.42 -24.15 18.65
C GLU A 222 -3.36 -24.09 19.87
N LYS A 223 -2.80 -23.94 21.07
CA LYS A 223 -3.55 -23.82 22.32
C LYS A 223 -3.83 -22.38 22.71
N GLY A 224 -3.23 -21.43 22.00
CA GLY A 224 -3.29 -20.01 22.32
C GLY A 224 -2.23 -19.54 23.30
N ASP A 225 -1.23 -20.37 23.62
CA ASP A 225 -0.14 -19.99 24.50
C ASP A 225 0.97 -19.25 23.71
N PRO A 226 1.54 -18.16 24.26
CA PRO A 226 2.62 -17.42 23.60
C PRO A 226 3.82 -18.30 23.29
N VAL A 227 4.36 -18.18 22.07
CA VAL A 227 5.57 -18.91 21.67
C VAL A 227 6.82 -18.08 21.90
N GLY A 228 7.93 -18.75 22.25
CA GLY A 228 9.22 -18.09 22.44
C GLY A 228 9.86 -17.62 21.11
N PRO A 229 10.95 -16.85 21.20
CA PRO A 229 11.69 -16.37 20.04
C PRO A 229 12.11 -17.50 19.08
N ASN A 230 12.10 -17.23 17.78
CA ASN A 230 12.44 -18.16 16.69
C ASN A 230 11.52 -19.39 16.58
N ARG A 231 10.32 -19.30 17.11
CA ARG A 231 9.26 -20.30 16.89
C ARG A 231 8.15 -19.68 16.04
N GLY A 232 7.63 -20.49 15.10
CA GLY A 232 6.44 -20.13 14.33
C GLY A 232 5.17 -20.42 15.12
N GLY A 233 4.08 -19.74 14.76
CA GLY A 233 2.77 -19.91 15.36
C GLY A 233 1.71 -19.08 14.62
N TYR A 234 0.56 -18.90 15.24
CA TYR A 234 -0.51 -18.05 14.74
C TYR A 234 -0.30 -16.62 15.23
N LEU A 235 -0.41 -15.67 14.32
CA LEU A 235 -0.41 -14.26 14.66
C LEU A 235 -1.83 -13.87 15.11
N VAL A 236 -1.96 -13.35 16.31
CA VAL A 236 -3.20 -12.90 16.94
C VAL A 236 -3.10 -11.46 17.43
#